data_231f545f03b372eec5d2fe6dacb9fbd5
#
_entry.id   231f545f03b372eec5d2fe6dacb9fbd5
#
_cell.length_a   1.000
_cell.length_b   1.000
_cell.length_c   1.000
_cell.angle_alpha   90.00
_cell.angle_beta   90.00
_cell.angle_gamma   90.00
#
_symmetry.space_group_name_H-M   'P 1'
#
loop_
_entity.id
_entity.type
_entity.pdbx_description
1 polymer ?
#
loop_
_entity_poly.entity_id
_entity_poly.type
_entity_poly.pdbx_seq_one_letter_code
_entity_poly.pdbx_strand_id
1 'polypeptide(L)'
;MEHAISLFFRSIFVDNMIFAYFLGMCSYLAVSKNVKTSLGLGLAVTFVLLITVPVDYLLQTKVLSADGILGVDLTYLSFILFIAVIAGIVQLVEMIVEKFSPSLYAALGIFLPLIAVNCAIMGASLFMQQRILMDPANTQAITSVWDSIVYAVGSGLGWTLAIVLMGAIREKMQYCDVPKPLQGLGITFITVGLMAMAMLCFSGLKSKTKRSPCAGYSSPRVQSSAIRA
;
A
#
# COMPACT_ATOMS: atom_id res chain seq x y z
N MET A 1 19.81 11.31 -0.06
CA MET A 1 19.66 10.34 -1.18
C MET A 1 19.65 8.89 -0.70
N GLU A 2 20.54 8.48 0.19
CA GLU A 2 20.55 7.10 0.73
C GLU A 2 19.25 6.73 1.45
N HIS A 3 18.64 7.67 2.17
CA HIS A 3 17.37 7.47 2.85
C HIS A 3 16.23 7.14 1.86
N ALA A 4 16.09 7.92 0.77
CA ALA A 4 15.06 7.71 -0.23
C ALA A 4 15.21 6.38 -0.98
N ILE A 5 16.45 6.00 -1.32
CA ILE A 5 16.74 4.71 -1.98
C ILE A 5 16.41 3.54 -1.04
N SER A 6 16.79 3.63 0.23
CA SER A 6 16.46 2.60 1.23
C SER A 6 14.95 2.46 1.42
N LEU A 7 14.22 3.58 1.48
CA LEU A 7 12.77 3.62 1.59
C LEU A 7 12.11 2.97 0.36
N PHE A 8 12.61 3.28 -0.84
CA PHE A 8 12.11 2.75 -2.11
C PHE A 8 12.22 1.23 -2.19
N PHE A 9 13.43 0.68 -2.02
CA PHE A 9 13.62 -0.77 -2.06
C PHE A 9 12.86 -1.51 -0.98
N ARG A 10 12.77 -0.92 0.20
CA ARG A 10 12.02 -1.49 1.30
C ARG A 10 10.52 -1.55 0.99
N SER A 11 9.96 -0.49 0.40
CA SER A 11 8.54 -0.44 0.03
C SER A 11 8.17 -1.47 -1.04
N ILE A 12 9.10 -1.83 -1.94
CA ILE A 12 8.87 -2.82 -2.99
C ILE A 12 8.88 -4.25 -2.42
N PHE A 13 9.90 -4.61 -1.64
CA PHE A 13 10.18 -6.00 -1.29
C PHE A 13 9.72 -6.37 0.13
N VAL A 14 9.96 -5.51 1.10
CA VAL A 14 9.72 -5.82 2.52
C VAL A 14 8.32 -5.43 2.94
N ASP A 15 7.95 -4.18 2.67
CA ASP A 15 6.64 -3.61 3.05
C ASP A 15 5.66 -3.67 1.88
N ASN A 16 5.68 -4.78 1.13
CA ASN A 16 4.77 -5.01 0.01
C ASN A 16 3.33 -5.17 0.53
N MET A 17 2.40 -4.38 -0.02
CA MET A 17 1.01 -4.35 0.45
C MET A 17 0.30 -5.71 0.34
N ILE A 18 0.64 -6.53 -0.67
CA ILE A 18 0.02 -7.85 -0.85
C ILE A 18 0.66 -8.89 0.05
N PHE A 19 1.99 -9.03 0.01
CA PHE A 19 2.68 -10.14 0.67
C PHE A 19 2.86 -9.93 2.17
N ALA A 20 3.05 -8.70 2.64
CA ALA A 20 3.23 -8.40 4.05
C ALA A 20 1.89 -8.19 4.79
N TYR A 21 0.92 -7.56 4.14
CA TYR A 21 -0.32 -7.10 4.80
C TYR A 21 -1.59 -7.68 4.20
N PHE A 22 -1.51 -8.42 3.11
CA PHE A 22 -2.66 -9.00 2.37
C PHE A 22 -3.68 -7.95 1.90
N LEU A 23 -3.26 -6.71 1.72
CA LEU A 23 -4.13 -5.62 1.29
C LEU A 23 -4.26 -5.60 -0.23
N GLY A 24 -5.48 -5.40 -0.71
CA GLY A 24 -5.80 -5.40 -2.14
C GLY A 24 -5.98 -6.79 -2.74
N MET A 25 -6.20 -7.82 -1.93
CA MET A 25 -6.42 -9.21 -2.40
C MET A 25 -7.64 -9.35 -3.29
N CYS A 26 -8.69 -8.57 -3.10
CA CYS A 26 -9.90 -8.62 -3.93
C CYS A 26 -9.58 -8.28 -5.40
N SER A 27 -8.93 -7.16 -5.66
CA SER A 27 -8.50 -6.76 -7.01
C SER A 27 -7.41 -7.69 -7.56
N TYR A 28 -6.48 -8.10 -6.71
CA TYR A 28 -5.42 -9.04 -7.03
C TYR A 28 -5.96 -10.39 -7.54
N LEU A 29 -6.91 -11.00 -6.83
CA LEU A 29 -7.51 -12.28 -7.21
C LEU A 29 -8.43 -12.16 -8.44
N ALA A 30 -9.17 -11.06 -8.56
CA ALA A 30 -10.12 -10.85 -9.65
C ALA A 30 -9.43 -10.67 -11.00
N VAL A 31 -8.31 -9.93 -11.04
CA VAL A 31 -7.70 -9.45 -12.28
C VAL A 31 -6.46 -10.24 -12.70
N SER A 32 -5.84 -10.98 -11.80
CA SER A 32 -4.60 -11.75 -12.08
C SER A 32 -4.80 -12.98 -12.97
N LYS A 33 -5.75 -12.95 -13.91
CA LYS A 33 -5.99 -14.07 -14.86
C LYS A 33 -5.04 -14.04 -16.04
N ASN A 34 -4.69 -12.85 -16.53
CA ASN A 34 -3.82 -12.63 -17.69
C ASN A 34 -2.75 -11.61 -17.36
N VAL A 35 -1.52 -11.83 -17.82
CA VAL A 35 -0.38 -10.92 -17.58
C VAL A 35 -0.63 -9.52 -18.15
N LYS A 36 -1.22 -9.39 -19.33
CA LYS A 36 -1.51 -8.09 -19.96
C LYS A 36 -2.47 -7.25 -19.14
N THR A 37 -3.55 -7.85 -18.65
CA THR A 37 -4.56 -7.17 -17.83
C THR A 37 -3.98 -6.82 -16.44
N SER A 38 -3.18 -7.71 -15.87
CA SER A 38 -2.48 -7.48 -14.60
C SER A 38 -1.51 -6.31 -14.67
N LEU A 39 -0.76 -6.19 -15.77
CA LEU A 39 0.15 -5.08 -15.99
C LEU A 39 -0.59 -3.75 -16.14
N GLY A 40 -1.68 -3.74 -16.92
CA GLY A 40 -2.50 -2.54 -17.10
C GLY A 40 -3.10 -2.03 -15.79
N LEU A 41 -3.66 -2.93 -14.99
CA LEU A 41 -4.18 -2.57 -13.66
C LEU A 41 -3.06 -2.12 -12.71
N GLY A 42 -1.91 -2.79 -12.74
CA GLY A 42 -0.76 -2.42 -11.93
C GLY A 42 -0.28 -1.00 -12.19
N LEU A 43 -0.15 -0.63 -13.46
CA LEU A 43 0.22 0.73 -13.84
C LEU A 43 -0.84 1.76 -13.43
N ALA A 44 -2.13 1.43 -13.58
CA ALA A 44 -3.21 2.32 -13.17
C ALA A 44 -3.20 2.56 -11.65
N VAL A 45 -3.04 1.51 -10.84
CA VAL A 45 -2.92 1.62 -9.37
C VAL A 45 -1.69 2.43 -8.97
N THR A 46 -0.54 2.21 -9.63
CA THR A 46 0.68 2.98 -9.37
C THR A 46 0.48 4.47 -9.67
N PHE A 47 -0.19 4.78 -10.77
CA PHE A 47 -0.51 6.16 -11.14
C PHE A 47 -1.43 6.84 -10.12
N VAL A 48 -2.47 6.13 -9.68
CA VAL A 48 -3.38 6.64 -8.64
C VAL A 48 -2.64 6.86 -7.32
N LEU A 49 -1.79 5.92 -6.88
CA LEU A 49 -0.98 6.06 -5.68
C LEU A 49 -0.02 7.25 -5.75
N LEU A 50 0.56 7.50 -6.93
CA LEU A 50 1.47 8.63 -7.14
C LEU A 50 0.79 9.98 -6.90
N ILE A 51 -0.51 10.09 -7.17
CA ILE A 51 -1.28 11.31 -6.94
C ILE A 51 -1.83 11.32 -5.51
N THR A 52 -2.40 10.21 -5.05
CA THR A 52 -3.17 10.13 -3.79
C THR A 52 -2.26 10.29 -2.57
N VAL A 53 -1.15 9.55 -2.50
CA VAL A 53 -0.29 9.54 -1.30
C VAL A 53 0.33 10.91 -0.99
N PRO A 54 0.86 11.70 -1.96
CA PRO A 54 1.32 13.05 -1.68
C PRO A 54 0.20 14.02 -1.27
N VAL A 55 -1.01 13.85 -1.83
CA VAL A 55 -2.17 14.68 -1.44
C VAL A 55 -2.57 14.37 0.00
N ASP A 56 -2.64 13.09 0.36
CA ASP A 56 -2.94 12.64 1.73
C ASP A 56 -1.86 13.11 2.72
N TYR A 57 -0.58 13.15 2.30
CA TYR A 57 0.51 13.69 3.09
C TYR A 57 0.31 15.19 3.37
N LEU A 58 -0.01 15.98 2.35
CA LEU A 58 -0.28 17.40 2.51
C LEU A 58 -1.52 17.65 3.39
N LEU A 59 -2.53 16.83 3.23
CA LEU A 59 -3.74 16.90 4.04
C LEU A 59 -3.44 16.59 5.51
N GLN A 60 -2.68 15.53 5.78
CA GLN A 60 -2.28 15.17 7.13
C GLN A 60 -1.44 16.27 7.80
N THR A 61 -0.46 16.81 7.10
CA THR A 61 0.48 17.79 7.67
C THR A 61 -0.07 19.21 7.74
N LYS A 62 -0.97 19.60 6.84
CA LYS A 62 -1.49 20.99 6.77
C LYS A 62 -2.87 21.17 7.39
N VAL A 63 -3.68 20.13 7.42
CA VAL A 63 -5.08 20.22 7.87
C VAL A 63 -5.33 19.46 9.16
N LEU A 64 -4.83 18.23 9.28
CA LEU A 64 -5.15 17.35 10.40
C LEU A 64 -4.21 17.47 11.59
N SER A 65 -2.99 18.00 11.42
CA SER A 65 -2.06 18.17 12.56
C SER A 65 -2.49 19.34 13.44
N ALA A 66 -2.09 19.29 14.71
CA ALA A 66 -2.39 20.36 15.70
C ALA A 66 -1.84 21.74 15.28
N ASP A 67 -0.75 21.75 14.52
CA ASP A 67 -0.15 22.95 13.91
C ASP A 67 -0.79 23.34 12.56
N GLY A 68 -1.85 22.64 12.15
CA GLY A 68 -2.54 22.89 10.89
C GLY A 68 -3.48 24.10 10.94
N ILE A 69 -4.15 24.36 9.80
CA ILE A 69 -5.04 25.51 9.61
C ILE A 69 -6.21 25.52 10.63
N LEU A 70 -6.64 24.37 11.09
CA LEU A 70 -7.79 24.23 12.00
C LEU A 70 -7.43 24.34 13.50
N GLY A 71 -6.13 24.22 13.87
CA GLY A 71 -5.67 24.34 15.25
C GLY A 71 -6.25 23.30 16.24
N VAL A 72 -6.83 22.23 15.71
CA VAL A 72 -7.46 21.13 16.48
C VAL A 72 -6.93 19.80 15.94
N ASP A 73 -6.58 18.89 16.86
CA ASP A 73 -6.16 17.53 16.51
C ASP A 73 -7.33 16.70 15.95
N LEU A 74 -7.49 16.70 14.63
CA LEU A 74 -8.48 15.88 13.93
C LEU A 74 -7.89 14.57 13.37
N THR A 75 -6.77 14.11 13.91
CA THR A 75 -6.10 12.87 13.49
C THR A 75 -7.03 11.65 13.56
N TYR A 76 -8.03 11.69 14.45
CA TYR A 76 -9.05 10.65 14.56
C TYR A 76 -9.96 10.55 13.32
N LEU A 77 -10.18 11.68 12.63
CA LEU A 77 -10.99 11.72 11.42
C LEU A 77 -10.18 11.43 10.14
N SER A 78 -8.87 11.23 10.24
CA SER A 78 -7.98 11.02 9.10
C SER A 78 -8.42 9.86 8.21
N PHE A 79 -8.91 8.78 8.82
CA PHE A 79 -9.38 7.60 8.11
C PHE A 79 -10.53 7.91 7.15
N ILE A 80 -11.55 8.61 7.62
CA ILE A 80 -12.72 8.98 6.81
C ILE A 80 -12.32 9.98 5.72
N LEU A 81 -11.45 10.92 6.08
CA LEU A 81 -11.00 11.95 5.16
C LEU A 81 -10.15 11.36 4.02
N PHE A 82 -9.27 10.41 4.32
CA PHE A 82 -8.49 9.70 3.31
C PHE A 82 -9.36 8.91 2.35
N ILE A 83 -10.38 8.20 2.84
CA ILE A 83 -11.34 7.50 1.97
C ILE A 83 -12.02 8.49 1.02
N ALA A 84 -12.49 9.63 1.54
CA ALA A 84 -13.17 10.65 0.74
C ALA A 84 -12.25 11.23 -0.34
N VAL A 85 -11.00 11.52 0.00
CA VAL A 85 -9.99 12.06 -0.94
C VAL A 85 -9.63 11.02 -1.99
N ILE A 86 -9.39 9.77 -1.59
CA ILE A 86 -9.08 8.67 -2.53
C ILE A 86 -10.24 8.49 -3.52
N ALA A 87 -11.47 8.42 -3.03
CA ALA A 87 -12.64 8.29 -3.89
C ALA A 87 -12.78 9.46 -4.88
N GLY A 88 -12.58 10.69 -4.40
CA GLY A 88 -12.61 11.89 -5.24
C GLY A 88 -11.55 11.91 -6.33
N ILE A 89 -10.30 11.56 -5.99
CA ILE A 89 -9.19 11.50 -6.95
C ILE A 89 -9.43 10.40 -7.99
N VAL A 90 -9.87 9.21 -7.57
CA VAL A 90 -10.14 8.12 -8.50
C VAL A 90 -11.28 8.48 -9.45
N GLN A 91 -12.36 9.11 -8.95
CA GLN A 91 -13.46 9.60 -9.79
C GLN A 91 -12.98 10.62 -10.81
N LEU A 92 -12.09 11.53 -10.41
CA LEU A 92 -11.51 12.52 -11.31
C LEU A 92 -10.64 11.84 -12.39
N VAL A 93 -9.80 10.88 -12.00
CA VAL A 93 -8.99 10.10 -12.94
C VAL A 93 -9.87 9.31 -13.91
N GLU A 94 -10.98 8.74 -13.45
CA GLU A 94 -11.95 8.04 -14.29
C GLU A 94 -12.51 8.96 -15.38
N MET A 95 -12.99 10.13 -15.03
CA MET A 95 -13.50 11.12 -15.99
C MET A 95 -12.44 11.57 -17.00
N ILE A 96 -11.18 11.71 -16.55
CA ILE A 96 -10.07 12.07 -17.44
C ILE A 96 -9.77 10.94 -18.43
N VAL A 97 -9.67 9.70 -17.96
CA VAL A 97 -9.38 8.53 -18.80
C VAL A 97 -10.50 8.29 -19.81
N GLU A 98 -11.76 8.42 -19.42
CA GLU A 98 -12.91 8.29 -20.30
C GLU A 98 -12.83 9.30 -21.46
N LYS A 99 -12.46 10.54 -21.18
CA LYS A 99 -12.39 11.61 -22.17
C LYS A 99 -11.18 11.51 -23.11
N PHE A 100 -10.01 11.13 -22.59
CA PHE A 100 -8.75 11.14 -23.34
C PHE A 100 -8.45 9.82 -24.06
N SER A 101 -8.91 8.70 -23.54
CA SER A 101 -8.54 7.39 -24.08
C SER A 101 -9.70 6.38 -23.95
N PRO A 102 -10.74 6.48 -24.80
CA PRO A 102 -11.89 5.58 -24.74
C PRO A 102 -11.52 4.11 -24.98
N SER A 103 -10.45 3.82 -25.70
CA SER A 103 -9.93 2.46 -25.88
C SER A 103 -9.37 1.88 -24.59
N LEU A 104 -8.67 2.68 -23.80
CA LEU A 104 -8.14 2.29 -22.49
C LEU A 104 -9.28 2.17 -21.47
N TYR A 105 -10.27 3.06 -21.54
CA TYR A 105 -11.49 2.99 -20.74
C TYR A 105 -12.27 1.71 -20.99
N ALA A 106 -12.44 1.30 -22.25
CA ALA A 106 -13.11 0.04 -22.58
C ALA A 106 -12.39 -1.19 -22.02
N ALA A 107 -11.05 -1.15 -21.95
CA ALA A 107 -10.25 -2.23 -21.39
C ALA A 107 -10.23 -2.23 -19.84
N LEU A 108 -10.22 -1.05 -19.22
CA LEU A 108 -10.10 -0.84 -17.77
C LEU A 108 -11.43 -0.49 -17.09
N GLY A 109 -12.48 -0.14 -17.84
CA GLY A 109 -13.72 0.43 -17.32
C GLY A 109 -14.45 -0.44 -16.27
N ILE A 110 -14.35 -1.77 -16.39
CA ILE A 110 -14.89 -2.69 -15.37
C ILE A 110 -14.04 -2.68 -14.10
N PHE A 111 -12.74 -2.32 -14.21
CA PHE A 111 -11.79 -2.37 -13.11
C PHE A 111 -11.61 -1.02 -12.40
N LEU A 112 -12.08 0.09 -13.00
CA LEU A 112 -11.96 1.42 -12.39
C LEU A 112 -12.69 1.53 -11.03
N PRO A 113 -13.94 1.09 -10.87
CA PRO A 113 -14.58 1.05 -9.55
C PRO A 113 -13.81 0.18 -8.56
N LEU A 114 -13.15 -0.88 -9.03
CA LEU A 114 -12.33 -1.77 -8.21
C LEU A 114 -11.03 -1.09 -7.74
N ILE A 115 -10.53 -0.11 -8.48
CA ILE A 115 -9.40 0.72 -8.05
C ILE A 115 -9.82 1.66 -6.93
N ALA A 116 -11.01 2.27 -7.01
CA ALA A 116 -11.52 3.20 -6.00
C ALA A 116 -11.67 2.55 -4.61
N VAL A 117 -12.15 1.31 -4.56
CA VAL A 117 -12.31 0.54 -3.31
C VAL A 117 -11.12 -0.35 -2.99
N ASN A 118 -9.97 -0.12 -3.61
CA ASN A 118 -8.78 -0.95 -3.42
C ASN A 118 -8.14 -0.72 -2.04
N CYS A 119 -8.19 -1.74 -1.20
CA CYS A 119 -7.60 -1.72 0.14
C CYS A 119 -6.09 -1.44 0.14
N ALA A 120 -5.38 -1.69 -0.97
CA ALA A 120 -3.94 -1.39 -1.06
C ALA A 120 -3.68 0.11 -1.12
N ILE A 121 -4.52 0.89 -1.81
CA ILE A 121 -4.39 2.36 -1.88
C ILE A 121 -4.69 2.95 -0.52
N MET A 122 -5.78 2.51 0.10
CA MET A 122 -6.12 2.93 1.46
C MET A 122 -5.03 2.55 2.47
N GLY A 123 -4.51 1.32 2.37
CA GLY A 123 -3.42 0.84 3.22
C GLY A 123 -2.15 1.66 3.06
N ALA A 124 -1.78 2.03 1.83
CA ALA A 124 -0.60 2.88 1.58
C ALA A 124 -0.74 4.25 2.27
N SER A 125 -1.91 4.89 2.21
CA SER A 125 -2.18 6.15 2.89
C SER A 125 -2.12 6.02 4.41
N LEU A 126 -2.67 4.95 4.99
CA LEU A 126 -2.60 4.70 6.43
C LEU A 126 -1.18 4.40 6.92
N PHE A 127 -0.41 3.61 6.18
CA PHE A 127 0.99 3.34 6.53
C PHE A 127 1.87 4.58 6.35
N MET A 128 1.57 5.44 5.37
CA MET A 128 2.20 6.75 5.26
C MET A 128 1.94 7.59 6.52
N GLN A 129 0.70 7.65 7.00
CA GLN A 129 0.35 8.35 8.23
C GLN A 129 1.12 7.80 9.45
N GLN A 130 1.19 6.49 9.60
CA GLN A 130 1.99 5.86 10.68
C GLN A 130 3.47 6.25 10.59
N ARG A 131 4.02 6.36 9.39
CA ARG A 131 5.43 6.74 9.16
C ARG A 131 5.70 8.22 9.42
N ILE A 132 4.72 9.09 9.25
CA ILE A 132 4.80 10.51 9.65
C ILE A 132 4.89 10.63 11.17
N LEU A 133 4.18 9.77 11.90
CA LEU A 133 4.16 9.76 13.38
C LEU A 133 5.39 9.07 13.99
N MET A 134 6.26 8.46 13.18
CA MET A 134 7.52 7.87 13.65
C MET A 134 8.59 8.94 13.88
N ASP A 135 9.53 8.67 14.80
CA ASP A 135 10.68 9.56 15.04
C ASP A 135 11.45 9.84 13.75
N PRO A 136 11.79 11.10 13.45
CA PRO A 136 12.49 11.49 12.23
C PRO A 136 13.90 10.87 12.11
N ALA A 137 14.47 10.35 13.19
CA ALA A 137 15.72 9.58 13.19
C ALA A 137 15.58 8.17 12.59
N ASN A 138 14.34 7.72 12.37
CA ASN A 138 14.08 6.40 11.82
C ASN A 138 14.17 6.44 10.29
N THR A 139 14.90 5.50 9.69
CA THR A 139 15.04 5.39 8.22
C THR A 139 13.72 5.11 7.49
N GLN A 140 12.61 5.01 8.19
CA GLN A 140 11.27 4.76 7.64
C GLN A 140 10.35 5.97 7.78
N ALA A 141 10.75 7.00 8.52
CA ALA A 141 9.95 8.19 8.71
C ALA A 141 9.82 8.97 7.39
N ILE A 142 8.63 9.43 7.10
CA ILE A 142 8.34 10.30 5.95
C ILE A 142 8.30 11.72 6.48
N THR A 143 9.33 12.49 6.18
CA THR A 143 9.50 13.86 6.68
C THR A 143 9.26 14.91 5.61
N SER A 144 9.24 14.51 4.34
CA SER A 144 9.12 15.40 3.18
C SER A 144 8.07 14.89 2.19
N VAL A 145 7.51 15.81 1.42
CA VAL A 145 6.66 15.47 0.25
C VAL A 145 7.42 14.58 -0.74
N TRP A 146 8.74 14.78 -0.87
CA TRP A 146 9.58 13.97 -1.73
C TRP A 146 9.65 12.50 -1.28
N ASP A 147 9.79 12.27 0.02
CA ASP A 147 9.78 10.92 0.60
C ASP A 147 8.42 10.24 0.40
N SER A 148 7.33 11.02 0.46
CA SER A 148 5.98 10.54 0.18
C SER A 148 5.84 10.07 -1.28
N ILE A 149 6.40 10.81 -2.24
CA ILE A 149 6.39 10.43 -3.67
C ILE A 149 7.21 9.15 -3.88
N VAL A 150 8.40 9.07 -3.30
CA VAL A 150 9.26 7.88 -3.40
C VAL A 150 8.56 6.64 -2.81
N TYR A 151 7.89 6.82 -1.67
CA TYR A 151 7.10 5.77 -1.04
C TYR A 151 5.91 5.33 -1.92
N ALA A 152 5.19 6.27 -2.51
CA ALA A 152 4.07 5.99 -3.41
C ALA A 152 4.49 5.16 -4.62
N VAL A 153 5.59 5.56 -5.27
CA VAL A 153 6.14 4.82 -6.43
C VAL A 153 6.62 3.43 -6.01
N GLY A 154 7.33 3.33 -4.89
CA GLY A 154 7.81 2.05 -4.36
C GLY A 154 6.66 1.09 -4.04
N SER A 155 5.65 1.56 -3.34
CA SER A 155 4.44 0.80 -2.98
C SER A 155 3.67 0.34 -4.22
N GLY A 156 3.47 1.23 -5.20
CA GLY A 156 2.78 0.95 -6.45
C GLY A 156 3.52 -0.08 -7.31
N LEU A 157 4.84 0.07 -7.44
CA LEU A 157 5.67 -0.90 -8.16
C LEU A 157 5.70 -2.27 -7.45
N GLY A 158 5.75 -2.29 -6.12
CA GLY A 158 5.68 -3.52 -5.33
C GLY A 158 4.35 -4.25 -5.56
N TRP A 159 3.24 -3.52 -5.58
CA TRP A 159 1.92 -4.08 -5.87
C TRP A 159 1.82 -4.59 -7.31
N THR A 160 2.33 -3.82 -8.29
CA THR A 160 2.37 -4.19 -9.71
C THR A 160 3.20 -5.46 -9.93
N LEU A 161 4.38 -5.53 -9.32
CA LEU A 161 5.24 -6.71 -9.39
C LEU A 161 4.50 -7.96 -8.87
N ALA A 162 3.81 -7.84 -7.75
CA ALA A 162 3.08 -8.95 -7.16
C ALA A 162 1.95 -9.46 -8.09
N ILE A 163 1.14 -8.55 -8.66
CA ILE A 163 0.02 -8.95 -9.51
C ILE A 163 0.48 -9.54 -10.86
N VAL A 164 1.57 -9.03 -11.42
CA VAL A 164 2.15 -9.56 -12.66
C VAL A 164 2.74 -10.95 -12.43
N LEU A 165 3.47 -11.16 -11.33
CA LEU A 165 3.98 -12.48 -10.96
C LEU A 165 2.85 -13.51 -10.81
N MET A 166 1.76 -13.12 -10.15
CA MET A 166 0.60 -14.01 -10.01
C MET A 166 -0.07 -14.28 -11.34
N GLY A 167 -0.20 -13.27 -12.20
CA GLY A 167 -0.73 -13.43 -13.55
C GLY A 167 0.09 -14.44 -14.38
N ALA A 168 1.42 -14.35 -14.32
CA ALA A 168 2.33 -15.26 -14.98
C ALA A 168 2.22 -16.71 -14.45
N ILE A 169 2.11 -16.88 -13.13
CA ILE A 169 1.95 -18.19 -12.52
C ILE A 169 0.59 -18.80 -12.93
N ARG A 170 -0.49 -18.03 -12.88
CA ARG A 170 -1.82 -18.50 -13.27
C ARG A 170 -1.91 -18.90 -14.73
N GLU A 171 -1.28 -18.13 -15.62
CA GLU A 171 -1.21 -18.45 -17.03
C GLU A 171 -0.47 -19.79 -17.28
N LYS A 172 0.61 -20.03 -16.53
CA LYS A 172 1.32 -21.33 -16.54
C LYS A 172 0.50 -22.47 -15.94
N MET A 173 -0.24 -22.22 -14.88
CA MET A 173 -1.06 -23.25 -14.22
C MET A 173 -2.23 -23.74 -15.07
N GLN A 174 -2.67 -23.01 -16.08
CA GLN A 174 -3.72 -23.46 -17.00
C GLN A 174 -3.31 -24.72 -17.80
N TYR A 175 -2.01 -24.97 -17.94
CA TYR A 175 -1.46 -26.11 -18.64
C TYR A 175 -1.10 -27.29 -17.73
N CYS A 176 -1.36 -27.18 -16.43
CA CYS A 176 -1.06 -28.23 -15.44
C CYS A 176 -2.34 -28.95 -15.00
N ASP A 177 -2.24 -30.29 -14.85
CA ASP A 177 -3.32 -31.10 -14.29
C ASP A 177 -3.46 -30.86 -12.78
N VAL A 178 -4.41 -30.01 -12.42
CA VAL A 178 -4.73 -29.72 -11.02
C VAL A 178 -5.89 -30.60 -10.55
N PRO A 179 -5.82 -31.25 -9.38
CA PRO A 179 -6.91 -32.03 -8.81
C PRO A 179 -8.19 -31.19 -8.68
N LYS A 180 -9.33 -31.75 -9.09
CA LYS A 180 -10.63 -31.05 -9.10
C LYS A 180 -10.99 -30.29 -7.81
N PRO A 181 -10.69 -30.79 -6.58
CA PRO A 181 -11.01 -30.05 -5.35
C PRO A 181 -10.19 -28.77 -5.14
N LEU A 182 -9.01 -28.66 -5.74
CA LEU A 182 -8.11 -27.49 -5.60
C LEU A 182 -8.27 -26.49 -6.74
N GLN A 183 -8.99 -26.83 -7.81
CA GLN A 183 -9.17 -25.94 -8.94
C GLN A 183 -9.87 -24.63 -8.53
N GLY A 184 -9.35 -23.50 -9.01
CA GLY A 184 -9.91 -22.18 -8.78
C GLY A 184 -9.24 -21.40 -7.65
N LEU A 185 -10.00 -20.97 -6.67
CA LEU A 185 -9.52 -20.10 -5.57
C LEU A 185 -8.52 -20.83 -4.64
N GLY A 186 -8.68 -22.13 -4.41
CA GLY A 186 -7.83 -22.87 -3.48
C GLY A 186 -6.35 -22.85 -3.87
N ILE A 187 -6.03 -23.22 -5.12
CA ILE A 187 -4.65 -23.20 -5.60
C ILE A 187 -4.06 -21.80 -5.66
N THR A 188 -4.92 -20.79 -5.92
CA THR A 188 -4.49 -19.39 -5.93
C THR A 188 -4.03 -18.94 -4.55
N PHE A 189 -4.76 -19.27 -3.48
CA PHE A 189 -4.35 -18.94 -2.11
C PHE A 189 -3.07 -19.65 -1.69
N ILE A 190 -2.91 -20.92 -2.07
CA ILE A 190 -1.68 -21.68 -1.81
C ILE A 190 -0.48 -21.02 -2.49
N THR A 191 -0.61 -20.64 -3.76
CA THR A 191 0.45 -19.95 -4.51
C THR A 191 0.80 -18.60 -3.90
N VAL A 192 -0.19 -17.81 -3.48
CA VAL A 192 0.04 -16.53 -2.80
C VAL A 192 0.77 -16.73 -1.48
N GLY A 193 0.38 -17.73 -0.70
CA GLY A 193 1.08 -18.09 0.55
C GLY A 193 2.54 -18.47 0.32
N LEU A 194 2.82 -19.27 -0.70
CA LEU A 194 4.20 -19.63 -1.08
C LEU A 194 5.02 -18.41 -1.54
N MET A 195 4.40 -17.51 -2.33
CA MET A 195 5.05 -16.27 -2.76
C MET A 195 5.31 -15.34 -1.57
N ALA A 196 4.39 -15.26 -0.61
CA ALA A 196 4.58 -14.47 0.60
C ALA A 196 5.74 -15.01 1.45
N MET A 197 5.86 -16.33 1.62
CA MET A 197 7.00 -16.95 2.30
C MET A 197 8.33 -16.67 1.57
N ALA A 198 8.34 -16.72 0.24
CA ALA A 198 9.51 -16.38 -0.54
C ALA A 198 9.95 -14.92 -0.35
N MET A 199 8.97 -13.99 -0.29
CA MET A 199 9.27 -12.57 -0.05
C MET A 199 9.73 -12.29 1.38
N LEU A 200 9.31 -13.07 2.37
CA LEU A 200 9.81 -12.97 3.74
C LEU A 200 11.32 -13.25 3.85
N CYS A 201 11.91 -14.02 2.94
CA CYS A 201 13.36 -14.23 2.87
C CYS A 201 14.12 -12.90 2.67
N PHE A 202 13.57 -11.97 1.90
CA PHE A 202 14.15 -10.63 1.72
C PHE A 202 14.10 -9.79 3.00
N SER A 203 13.09 -9.98 3.84
CA SER A 203 13.01 -9.36 5.16
C SER A 203 14.10 -9.85 6.12
N GLY A 204 14.45 -11.15 6.06
CA GLY A 204 15.47 -11.77 6.90
C GLY A 204 16.89 -11.27 6.64
N LEU A 205 17.18 -10.84 5.42
CA LEU A 205 18.51 -10.31 5.06
C LEU A 205 18.85 -8.99 5.79
N LYS A 206 17.86 -8.25 6.25
CA LYS A 206 18.01 -6.95 6.94
C LYS A 206 18.15 -7.05 8.46
N SER A 207 17.98 -8.24 9.04
CA SER A 207 18.00 -8.45 10.51
C SER A 207 19.41 -8.38 11.13
N LYS A 208 20.49 -8.24 10.35
CA LYS A 208 21.86 -8.21 10.87
C LYS A 208 22.42 -6.82 11.21
N THR A 209 21.66 -5.75 11.04
CA THR A 209 22.14 -4.41 11.38
C THR A 209 21.43 -3.89 12.63
N LYS A 210 22.15 -3.96 13.77
CA LYS A 210 21.83 -3.46 15.11
C LYS A 210 20.65 -4.13 15.84
N ARG A 211 20.90 -5.29 16.43
CA ARG A 211 20.36 -5.57 17.75
C ARG A 211 21.08 -4.64 18.74
N SER A 212 20.43 -3.55 19.12
CA SER A 212 20.76 -2.91 20.38
C SER A 212 20.29 -3.85 21.49
N PRO A 213 21.15 -4.25 22.43
CA PRO A 213 20.73 -5.05 23.55
C PRO A 213 19.90 -4.16 24.48
N CYS A 214 18.70 -4.63 24.82
CA CYS A 214 17.93 -4.21 25.99
C CYS A 214 17.58 -2.70 26.08
N ALA A 215 16.56 -2.29 25.35
CA ALA A 215 15.68 -1.26 25.87
C ALA A 215 14.55 -1.98 26.62
N GLY A 216 14.63 -2.01 27.93
CA GLY A 216 13.64 -2.60 28.81
C GLY A 216 12.26 -2.00 28.50
N TYR A 217 11.28 -2.86 28.41
CA TYR A 217 9.87 -2.53 28.44
C TYR A 217 9.60 -1.73 29.73
N SER A 218 9.64 -0.41 29.66
CA SER A 218 9.10 0.45 30.68
C SER A 218 7.59 0.54 30.45
N SER A 219 6.84 -0.26 31.19
CA SER A 219 5.42 -0.13 31.40
C SER A 219 5.03 1.35 31.59
N PRO A 220 4.04 1.88 30.87
CA PRO A 220 3.52 3.21 31.18
C PRO A 220 2.91 3.16 32.58
N ARG A 221 3.59 3.81 33.54
CA ARG A 221 3.04 4.08 34.85
C ARG A 221 1.80 4.96 34.67
N VAL A 222 0.63 4.34 34.82
CA VAL A 222 -0.63 5.06 35.01
C VAL A 222 -0.42 6.09 36.11
N GLN A 223 -0.42 7.36 35.74
CA GLN A 223 -0.48 8.45 36.73
C GLN A 223 -1.85 8.44 37.38
N SER A 224 -1.97 7.68 38.45
CA SER A 224 -3.01 7.80 39.46
C SER A 224 -2.60 8.95 40.41
N SER A 225 -2.92 10.17 40.02
CA SER A 225 -2.84 11.31 40.95
C SER A 225 -3.82 12.43 40.52
N ALA A 226 -5.10 12.18 40.69
CA ALA A 226 -6.12 13.25 40.75
C ALA A 226 -7.43 12.71 41.33
N ILE A 227 -7.36 12.06 42.51
CA ILE A 227 -8.52 11.95 43.40
C ILE A 227 -7.99 12.11 44.84
N ARG A 228 -7.80 13.37 45.26
CA ARG A 228 -7.83 13.84 46.64
C ARG A 228 -7.69 15.37 46.63
N ALA A 229 -8.76 16.05 46.53
CA ALA A 229 -9.10 17.27 47.27
C ALA A 229 -10.47 17.77 46.79
#